data_8eca08b42454c161099656f550f8d483
#
_entry.id   8eca08b42454c161099656f550f8d483
#
_cell.length_a   1.000
_cell.length_b   1.000
_cell.length_c   1.000
_cell.angle_alpha   90.00
_cell.angle_beta   90.00
_cell.angle_gamma   90.00
#
_symmetry.space_group_name_H-M   'P 1'
#
loop_
_entity.id
_entity.type
_entity.pdbx_description
1 polymer ?
#
loop_
_entity_poly.entity_id
_entity_poly.type
_entity_poly.pdbx_seq_one_letter_code
_entity_poly.pdbx_strand_id
1 'polypeptide(L)'
;MRTNISAAVAIIATMAASGCHNSKSTDNDRSQAPVIDVAKAIQQPVVLYKQYPGKLHAKSTVDLVARVNGYLRSQNYTDGDLVDKGAVLFTIEDTQYRDAVTQAESNLKSAEAELQYNTSHYEAVKKASESDAASRMEVEQARSAMESSRQEVNTALAALSTARSNLGYCTVRAPFKGYVNASSYSVGNYLAGEGSPV
;
A
#
# COMPACT_ATOMS: atom_id res chain seq x y z
N MET A 1 -49.64 -27.09 68.32
CA MET A 1 -49.57 -27.43 69.78
C MET A 1 -49.02 -26.19 70.41
N ARG A 2 -49.83 -25.29 70.90
CA ARG A 2 -50.36 -25.24 72.30
C ARG A 2 -49.16 -25.08 73.20
N THR A 3 -48.98 -24.01 73.82
CA THR A 3 -49.51 -23.27 74.96
C THR A 3 -48.28 -22.90 75.78
N ASN A 4 -48.15 -21.87 76.50
CA ASN A 4 -48.96 -20.98 77.32
C ASN A 4 -48.13 -19.74 77.62
N ILE A 5 -48.52 -18.53 77.46
CA ILE A 5 -49.42 -17.77 78.29
C ILE A 5 -49.15 -17.88 79.79
N SER A 6 -48.87 -16.79 80.29
CA SER A 6 -49.27 -16.32 81.63
C SER A 6 -48.24 -16.42 82.75
N ALA A 7 -48.28 -15.39 83.37
CA ALA A 7 -48.01 -15.04 84.76
C ALA A 7 -46.66 -14.42 84.98
N ALA A 8 -46.49 -13.33 85.53
CA ALA A 8 -47.41 -12.55 86.34
C ALA A 8 -46.95 -11.10 86.35
N VAL A 9 -47.75 -10.28 86.01
CA VAL A 9 -48.27 -9.12 86.73
C VAL A 9 -48.13 -9.26 88.24
N ALA A 10 -47.77 -8.23 88.85
CA ALA A 10 -47.88 -7.82 90.26
C ALA A 10 -46.62 -7.97 91.10
N ILE A 11 -46.09 -6.89 91.40
CA ILE A 11 -45.90 -6.28 92.78
C ILE A 11 -45.29 -4.93 92.53
N ILE A 12 -46.02 -3.91 92.26
CA ILE A 12 -46.70 -2.96 93.21
C ILE A 12 -45.77 -2.38 94.23
N ALA A 13 -45.53 -1.12 93.91
CA ALA A 13 -45.60 -0.01 94.81
C ALA A 13 -45.08 -0.20 96.24
N THR A 14 -44.25 0.62 96.59
CA THR A 14 -44.02 1.42 97.76
C THR A 14 -42.51 1.70 97.87
N MET A 15 -42.07 2.81 97.85
CA MET A 15 -42.06 3.86 98.81
C MET A 15 -41.51 5.18 98.20
N ALA A 16 -42.37 6.14 98.21
CA ALA A 16 -41.93 7.50 98.21
C ALA A 16 -41.30 7.80 99.52
N ALA A 17 -40.18 8.48 99.57
CA ALA A 17 -39.99 9.60 100.43
C ALA A 17 -38.47 9.97 100.50
N SER A 18 -38.30 11.23 100.37
CA SER A 18 -37.32 12.04 100.97
C SER A 18 -35.83 11.94 100.65
N GLY A 19 -35.41 13.00 100.03
CA GLY A 19 -33.96 13.29 99.95
C GLY A 19 -33.70 14.49 99.08
N CYS A 20 -34.18 15.67 99.33
CA CYS A 20 -33.56 16.88 98.76
C CYS A 20 -32.17 16.96 99.25
N HIS A 21 -31.20 16.75 98.44
CA HIS A 21 -29.87 17.21 98.71
C HIS A 21 -29.46 18.22 97.65
N ASN A 22 -29.38 19.41 98.10
CA ASN A 22 -28.86 20.56 97.38
C ASN A 22 -27.38 20.35 97.13
N SER A 23 -27.06 20.01 95.91
CA SER A 23 -25.66 20.02 95.47
C SER A 23 -25.46 21.19 94.57
N LYS A 24 -24.64 22.08 95.02
CA LYS A 24 -24.15 23.23 94.32
C LYS A 24 -23.62 22.83 92.95
N SER A 25 -24.18 23.44 91.98
CA SER A 25 -23.64 23.44 90.59
C SER A 25 -22.21 23.93 90.61
N THR A 26 -21.28 23.03 90.46
CA THR A 26 -19.92 23.41 90.03
C THR A 26 -19.98 23.55 88.57
N ASP A 27 -20.30 24.74 88.15
CA ASP A 27 -20.17 25.14 86.75
C ASP A 27 -18.71 25.14 86.37
N ASN A 28 -18.20 24.10 85.86
CA ASN A 28 -16.94 24.05 85.13
C ASN A 28 -16.74 22.74 84.37
N ASP A 29 -17.70 22.41 83.51
CA ASP A 29 -17.39 21.50 82.43
C ASP A 29 -17.45 22.30 81.10
N ARG A 30 -16.39 23.09 80.95
CA ARG A 30 -16.07 23.54 79.58
C ARG A 30 -15.78 22.27 78.76
N SER A 31 -16.76 21.80 78.09
CA SER A 31 -16.55 20.78 77.05
C SER A 31 -15.45 21.29 76.09
N GLN A 32 -14.23 20.87 76.36
CA GLN A 32 -13.15 21.11 75.42
C GLN A 32 -13.62 20.53 74.09
N ALA A 33 -13.82 21.40 73.10
CA ALA A 33 -14.09 20.98 71.76
C ALA A 33 -13.00 20.00 71.34
N PRO A 34 -13.35 18.87 70.73
CA PRO A 34 -12.36 17.91 70.30
C PRO A 34 -11.35 18.57 69.36
N VAL A 35 -10.09 18.46 69.68
CA VAL A 35 -9.01 18.91 68.80
C VAL A 35 -9.01 17.98 67.61
N ILE A 36 -9.36 18.50 66.48
CA ILE A 36 -9.33 17.74 65.18
C ILE A 36 -8.09 18.21 64.47
N ASP A 37 -7.19 17.27 64.19
CA ASP A 37 -6.06 17.52 63.31
C ASP A 37 -6.56 17.71 61.86
N VAL A 38 -6.30 18.88 61.35
CA VAL A 38 -6.66 19.20 59.96
C VAL A 38 -5.40 19.38 59.13
N ALA A 39 -5.34 18.68 57.99
CA ALA A 39 -4.30 18.88 57.02
C ALA A 39 -4.77 19.91 55.98
N LYS A 40 -3.89 20.81 55.59
CA LYS A 40 -4.16 21.75 54.53
C LYS A 40 -4.24 21.00 53.21
N ALA A 41 -5.29 21.20 52.44
CA ALA A 41 -5.44 20.63 51.10
C ALA A 41 -4.30 21.15 50.20
N ILE A 42 -3.58 20.21 49.59
CA ILE A 42 -2.52 20.51 48.63
C ILE A 42 -3.14 20.46 47.25
N GLN A 43 -3.10 21.58 46.55
CA GLN A 43 -3.50 21.62 45.12
C GLN A 43 -2.24 21.42 44.28
N GLN A 44 -2.21 20.33 43.54
CA GLN A 44 -1.13 20.02 42.58
C GLN A 44 -1.71 19.86 41.18
N PRO A 45 -1.04 20.38 40.13
CA PRO A 45 -1.42 20.09 38.75
C PRO A 45 -1.14 18.62 38.49
N VAL A 46 -2.20 17.90 38.10
CA VAL A 46 -2.11 16.48 37.68
C VAL A 46 -2.30 16.40 36.20
N VAL A 47 -1.34 15.82 35.48
CA VAL A 47 -1.44 15.50 34.07
C VAL A 47 -2.10 14.15 33.94
N LEU A 48 -3.31 14.14 33.38
CA LEU A 48 -4.05 12.90 33.10
C LEU A 48 -3.77 12.45 31.69
N TYR A 49 -3.14 11.30 31.57
CA TYR A 49 -2.91 10.64 30.27
C TYR A 49 -4.08 9.69 29.98
N LYS A 50 -4.71 9.89 28.83
CA LYS A 50 -5.70 8.96 28.29
C LYS A 50 -5.09 8.23 27.11
N GLN A 51 -5.11 6.90 27.15
CA GLN A 51 -4.68 6.05 26.03
C GLN A 51 -5.88 5.70 25.18
N TYR A 52 -5.76 5.94 23.87
CA TYR A 52 -6.76 5.56 22.90
C TYR A 52 -6.13 4.51 21.97
N PRO A 53 -6.72 3.32 21.84
CA PRO A 53 -6.27 2.35 20.85
C PRO A 53 -6.56 2.90 19.45
N GLY A 54 -5.60 2.79 18.55
CA GLY A 54 -5.72 3.22 17.17
C GLY A 54 -4.96 2.28 16.25
N LYS A 55 -5.42 2.19 14.99
CA LYS A 55 -4.70 1.49 13.92
C LYS A 55 -4.19 2.52 12.93
N LEU A 56 -2.91 2.40 12.58
CA LEU A 56 -2.33 3.17 11.49
C LEU A 56 -2.59 2.44 10.17
N HIS A 57 -3.05 3.18 9.18
CA HIS A 57 -3.22 2.69 7.82
C HIS A 57 -2.31 3.50 6.90
N ALA A 58 -1.64 2.81 5.98
CA ALA A 58 -0.86 3.50 4.95
C ALA A 58 -1.80 4.34 4.06
N LYS A 59 -1.35 5.53 3.66
CA LYS A 59 -2.08 6.39 2.73
C LYS A 59 -2.27 5.73 1.36
N SER A 60 -1.28 4.97 0.92
CA SER A 60 -1.29 4.24 -0.35
C SER A 60 -0.56 2.93 -0.15
N THR A 61 -1.14 1.86 -0.66
CA THR A 61 -0.54 0.52 -0.70
C THR A 61 -0.69 -0.01 -2.11
N VAL A 62 0.33 -0.67 -2.63
CA VAL A 62 0.32 -1.32 -3.94
C VAL A 62 1.02 -2.66 -3.84
N ASP A 63 0.40 -3.67 -4.42
CA ASP A 63 1.03 -4.96 -4.60
C ASP A 63 1.76 -4.94 -5.96
N LEU A 64 3.06 -5.14 -5.91
CA LEU A 64 3.86 -5.22 -7.12
C LEU A 64 3.71 -6.62 -7.71
N VAL A 65 3.48 -6.67 -9.02
CA VAL A 65 3.29 -7.93 -9.73
C VAL A 65 4.27 -8.01 -10.91
N ALA A 66 4.80 -9.19 -11.15
CA ALA A 66 5.57 -9.47 -12.36
C ALA A 66 4.64 -9.40 -13.58
N ARG A 67 5.08 -8.71 -14.64
CA ARG A 67 4.35 -8.60 -15.92
C ARG A 67 4.92 -9.50 -17.00
N VAL A 68 6.07 -10.09 -16.74
CA VAL A 68 6.78 -10.99 -17.66
C VAL A 68 7.22 -12.24 -16.91
N ASN A 69 7.35 -13.33 -17.63
CA ASN A 69 7.80 -14.60 -17.08
C ASN A 69 9.34 -14.61 -16.96
N GLY A 70 9.86 -15.30 -15.97
CA GLY A 70 11.31 -15.47 -15.84
C GLY A 70 11.75 -15.77 -14.43
N TYR A 71 13.05 -16.06 -14.28
CA TYR A 71 13.64 -16.27 -12.97
C TYR A 71 14.00 -14.94 -12.31
N LEU A 72 13.73 -14.82 -11.02
CA LEU A 72 14.15 -13.68 -10.22
C LEU A 72 15.66 -13.67 -10.07
N ARG A 73 16.34 -12.72 -10.70
CA ARG A 73 17.81 -12.62 -10.73
C ARG A 73 18.37 -11.91 -9.50
N SER A 74 17.73 -10.82 -9.08
CA SER A 74 18.16 -10.06 -7.90
C SER A 74 16.99 -9.37 -7.22
N GLN A 75 17.10 -9.22 -5.91
CA GLN A 75 16.32 -8.34 -5.05
C GLN A 75 17.29 -7.27 -4.51
N ASN A 76 16.96 -6.00 -4.72
CA ASN A 76 17.88 -4.88 -4.45
C ASN A 76 17.40 -4.03 -3.24
N TYR A 77 16.70 -4.63 -2.31
CA TYR A 77 16.27 -4.01 -1.06
C TYR A 77 16.22 -5.06 0.06
N THR A 78 16.17 -4.59 1.29
CA THR A 78 15.90 -5.39 2.48
C THR A 78 14.48 -5.11 2.98
N ASP A 79 13.84 -6.11 3.56
CA ASP A 79 12.48 -5.96 4.09
C ASP A 79 12.42 -4.83 5.12
N GLY A 80 11.46 -3.94 4.94
CA GLY A 80 11.30 -2.74 5.76
C GLY A 80 12.10 -1.52 5.31
N ASP A 81 12.86 -1.60 4.23
CA ASP A 81 13.61 -0.47 3.69
C ASP A 81 12.69 0.63 3.15
N LEU A 82 13.13 1.87 3.34
CA LEU A 82 12.53 3.03 2.72
C LEU A 82 13.16 3.24 1.34
N VAL A 83 12.36 3.09 0.30
CA VAL A 83 12.81 3.25 -1.10
C VAL A 83 12.23 4.50 -1.74
N ASP A 84 12.96 5.11 -2.65
CA ASP A 84 12.48 6.24 -3.43
C ASP A 84 11.71 5.79 -4.68
N LYS A 85 10.85 6.68 -5.20
CA LYS A 85 10.15 6.44 -6.46
C LYS A 85 11.14 6.15 -7.59
N GLY A 86 10.91 5.06 -8.33
CA GLY A 86 11.75 4.62 -9.45
C GLY A 86 12.93 3.74 -9.05
N ALA A 87 13.19 3.54 -7.74
CA ALA A 87 14.19 2.59 -7.28
C ALA A 87 13.94 1.19 -7.84
N VAL A 88 14.98 0.50 -8.29
CA VAL A 88 14.89 -0.87 -8.77
C VAL A 88 14.76 -1.79 -7.58
N LEU A 89 13.66 -2.51 -7.51
CA LEU A 89 13.38 -3.46 -6.43
C LEU A 89 13.78 -4.88 -6.82
N PHE A 90 13.35 -5.31 -8.01
CA PHE A 90 13.65 -6.63 -8.54
C PHE A 90 14.17 -6.58 -9.96
N THR A 91 14.98 -7.54 -10.31
CA THR A 91 15.41 -7.79 -11.68
C THR A 91 15.08 -9.23 -12.04
N ILE A 92 14.30 -9.40 -13.10
CA ILE A 92 13.96 -10.69 -13.72
C ILE A 92 14.98 -10.96 -14.83
N GLU A 93 15.24 -12.22 -15.09
CA GLU A 93 16.15 -12.61 -16.18
C GLU A 93 15.66 -12.05 -17.53
N ASP A 94 16.51 -11.28 -18.20
CA ASP A 94 16.14 -10.46 -19.35
C ASP A 94 16.71 -10.96 -20.69
N THR A 95 17.48 -12.05 -20.68
CA THR A 95 18.19 -12.55 -21.86
C THR A 95 17.26 -12.75 -23.05
N GLN A 96 16.17 -13.52 -22.89
CA GLN A 96 15.19 -13.77 -23.95
C GLN A 96 14.51 -12.50 -24.47
N TYR A 97 14.31 -11.50 -23.59
CA TYR A 97 13.68 -10.23 -23.96
C TYR A 97 14.63 -9.32 -24.74
N ARG A 98 15.93 -9.35 -24.42
CA ARG A 98 16.97 -8.66 -25.20
C ARG A 98 17.10 -9.26 -26.60
N ASP A 99 17.06 -10.59 -26.69
CA ASP A 99 17.10 -11.30 -27.99
C ASP A 99 15.88 -10.94 -28.82
N ALA A 100 14.68 -10.87 -28.21
CA ALA A 100 13.46 -10.44 -28.87
C ALA A 100 13.53 -8.99 -29.37
N VAL A 101 14.15 -8.08 -28.62
CA VAL A 101 14.40 -6.70 -29.08
C VAL A 101 15.33 -6.70 -30.27
N THR A 102 16.46 -7.42 -30.21
CA THR A 102 17.41 -7.53 -31.32
C THR A 102 16.78 -8.10 -32.58
N GLN A 103 15.94 -9.12 -32.45
CA GLN A 103 15.18 -9.69 -33.55
C GLN A 103 14.21 -8.69 -34.16
N ALA A 104 13.45 -7.96 -33.31
CA ALA A 104 12.50 -6.95 -33.80
C ALA A 104 13.23 -5.76 -34.47
N GLU A 105 14.39 -5.35 -33.98
CA GLU A 105 15.24 -4.33 -34.64
C GLU A 105 15.74 -4.78 -36.00
N SER A 106 16.11 -6.05 -36.14
CA SER A 106 16.54 -6.63 -37.41
C SER A 106 15.38 -6.68 -38.41
N ASN A 107 14.19 -7.06 -37.96
CA ASN A 107 12.98 -7.07 -38.80
C ASN A 107 12.60 -5.65 -39.26
N LEU A 108 12.72 -4.67 -38.39
CA LEU A 108 12.50 -3.26 -38.73
C LEU A 108 13.46 -2.80 -39.84
N LYS A 109 14.75 -3.06 -39.68
CA LYS A 109 15.75 -2.70 -40.70
C LYS A 109 15.47 -3.36 -42.04
N SER A 110 14.99 -4.62 -42.05
CA SER A 110 14.59 -5.31 -43.25
C SER A 110 13.40 -4.63 -43.94
N ALA A 111 12.38 -4.30 -43.16
CA ALA A 111 11.18 -3.60 -43.67
C ALA A 111 11.52 -2.17 -44.20
N GLU A 112 12.42 -1.46 -43.53
CA GLU A 112 12.91 -0.16 -43.97
C GLU A 112 13.66 -0.25 -45.31
N ALA A 113 14.50 -1.27 -45.48
CA ALA A 113 15.21 -1.52 -46.74
C ALA A 113 14.23 -1.82 -47.90
N GLU A 114 13.19 -2.61 -47.62
CA GLU A 114 12.13 -2.93 -48.61
C GLU A 114 11.35 -1.67 -48.97
N LEU A 115 10.98 -0.85 -48.01
CA LEU A 115 10.33 0.45 -48.26
C LEU A 115 11.21 1.36 -49.11
N GLN A 116 12.50 1.43 -48.83
CA GLN A 116 13.45 2.23 -49.59
C GLN A 116 13.54 1.75 -51.04
N TYR A 117 13.62 0.44 -51.24
CA TYR A 117 13.60 -0.14 -52.59
C TYR A 117 12.31 0.20 -53.34
N ASN A 118 11.14 -0.06 -52.76
CA ASN A 118 9.84 0.18 -53.39
C ASN A 118 9.59 1.68 -53.61
N THR A 119 10.10 2.56 -52.75
CA THR A 119 10.03 4.01 -52.93
C THR A 119 10.85 4.43 -54.16
N SER A 120 12.11 3.95 -54.26
CA SER A 120 12.94 4.26 -55.42
C SER A 120 12.39 3.68 -56.71
N HIS A 121 11.80 2.49 -56.67
CA HIS A 121 11.12 1.87 -57.79
C HIS A 121 9.91 2.68 -58.25
N TYR A 122 9.04 3.09 -57.30
CA TYR A 122 7.90 3.98 -57.60
C TYR A 122 8.34 5.28 -58.25
N GLU A 123 9.36 5.94 -57.74
CA GLU A 123 9.89 7.18 -58.31
C GLU A 123 10.43 7.01 -59.73
N ALA A 124 11.13 5.90 -59.99
CA ALA A 124 11.65 5.55 -61.31
C ALA A 124 10.53 5.32 -62.32
N VAL A 125 9.51 4.49 -61.96
CA VAL A 125 8.34 4.20 -62.83
C VAL A 125 7.51 5.43 -63.06
N LYS A 126 7.30 6.29 -62.03
CA LYS A 126 6.61 7.55 -62.16
C LYS A 126 7.30 8.48 -63.18
N LYS A 127 8.63 8.62 -63.07
CA LYS A 127 9.43 9.40 -64.03
C LYS A 127 9.39 8.86 -65.43
N ALA A 128 9.39 7.52 -65.62
CA ALA A 128 9.26 6.87 -66.90
C ALA A 128 7.87 7.13 -67.56
N SER A 129 6.82 7.15 -66.73
CA SER A 129 5.46 7.49 -67.16
C SER A 129 5.31 8.95 -67.69
N GLU A 130 6.11 9.88 -67.16
CA GLU A 130 6.12 11.27 -67.68
C GLU A 130 6.67 11.41 -69.10
N SER A 131 7.43 10.39 -69.53
CA SER A 131 7.94 10.29 -70.90
C SER A 131 7.24 9.21 -71.74
N ASP A 132 6.00 8.84 -71.38
CA ASP A 132 5.20 7.77 -72.01
C ASP A 132 5.90 6.39 -72.10
N ALA A 133 6.95 6.17 -71.32
CA ALA A 133 7.71 4.93 -71.27
C ALA A 133 7.19 3.87 -70.25
N ALA A 134 6.20 4.25 -69.42
CA ALA A 134 5.52 3.37 -68.49
C ALA A 134 3.99 3.61 -68.49
N SER A 135 3.23 2.60 -68.27
CA SER A 135 1.75 2.66 -68.21
C SER A 135 1.26 3.22 -66.84
N ARG A 136 0.06 3.81 -66.84
CA ARG A 136 -0.59 4.24 -65.59
C ARG A 136 -0.79 3.09 -64.62
N MET A 137 -1.03 1.88 -65.10
CA MET A 137 -1.21 0.70 -64.29
C MET A 137 0.09 0.31 -63.54
N GLU A 138 1.24 0.42 -64.22
CA GLU A 138 2.55 0.18 -63.59
C GLU A 138 2.86 1.21 -62.48
N VAL A 139 2.51 2.46 -62.69
CA VAL A 139 2.65 3.52 -61.65
C VAL A 139 1.79 3.20 -60.44
N GLU A 140 0.54 2.81 -60.61
CA GLU A 140 -0.34 2.43 -59.48
C GLU A 140 0.08 1.16 -58.82
N GLN A 141 0.63 0.19 -59.51
CA GLN A 141 1.18 -1.03 -58.94
C GLN A 141 2.42 -0.71 -58.09
N ALA A 142 3.36 0.09 -58.57
CA ALA A 142 4.54 0.50 -57.83
C ALA A 142 4.18 1.37 -56.62
N ARG A 143 3.18 2.26 -56.75
CA ARG A 143 2.62 3.01 -55.65
C ARG A 143 2.02 2.13 -54.54
N SER A 144 1.23 1.13 -54.94
CA SER A 144 0.62 0.15 -54.02
C SER A 144 1.68 -0.66 -53.27
N ALA A 145 2.75 -1.09 -53.99
CA ALA A 145 3.88 -1.79 -53.36
C ALA A 145 4.62 -0.93 -52.35
N MET A 146 4.91 0.34 -52.67
CA MET A 146 5.50 1.31 -51.74
C MET A 146 4.63 1.51 -50.51
N GLU A 147 3.30 1.66 -50.67
CA GLU A 147 2.39 1.87 -49.56
C GLU A 147 2.27 0.61 -48.68
N SER A 148 2.28 -0.60 -49.28
CA SER A 148 2.33 -1.88 -48.55
C SER A 148 3.59 -1.95 -47.67
N SER A 149 4.77 -1.70 -48.26
CA SER A 149 6.04 -1.68 -47.49
C SER A 149 6.07 -0.66 -46.37
N ARG A 150 5.38 0.50 -46.55
CA ARG A 150 5.22 1.48 -45.48
C ARG A 150 4.42 0.91 -44.30
N GLN A 151 3.37 0.13 -44.59
CA GLN A 151 2.59 -0.53 -43.51
C GLN A 151 3.41 -1.63 -42.82
N GLU A 152 4.28 -2.32 -43.55
CA GLU A 152 5.19 -3.32 -42.97
C GLU A 152 6.17 -2.67 -41.98
N VAL A 153 6.74 -1.50 -42.32
CA VAL A 153 7.55 -0.70 -41.37
C VAL A 153 6.77 -0.35 -40.11
N ASN A 154 5.51 0.12 -40.25
CA ASN A 154 4.67 0.43 -39.09
C ASN A 154 4.41 -0.81 -38.22
N THR A 155 4.21 -1.95 -38.82
CA THR A 155 4.02 -3.23 -38.13
C THR A 155 5.30 -3.64 -37.38
N ALA A 156 6.45 -3.53 -38.01
CA ALA A 156 7.75 -3.82 -37.40
C ALA A 156 8.07 -2.85 -36.24
N LEU A 157 7.74 -1.56 -36.37
CA LEU A 157 7.85 -0.58 -35.29
C LEU A 157 6.99 -0.94 -34.08
N ALA A 158 5.74 -1.37 -34.31
CA ALA A 158 4.85 -1.79 -33.24
C ALA A 158 5.40 -3.04 -32.52
N ALA A 159 5.92 -4.01 -33.28
CA ALA A 159 6.57 -5.21 -32.71
C ALA A 159 7.80 -4.85 -31.88
N LEU A 160 8.65 -3.93 -32.35
CA LEU A 160 9.80 -3.44 -31.61
C LEU A 160 9.38 -2.72 -30.31
N SER A 161 8.35 -1.89 -30.36
CA SER A 161 7.79 -1.22 -29.18
C SER A 161 7.32 -2.22 -28.12
N THR A 162 6.64 -3.28 -28.55
CA THR A 162 6.19 -4.36 -27.66
C THR A 162 7.38 -5.10 -27.03
N ALA A 163 8.38 -5.46 -27.82
CA ALA A 163 9.59 -6.14 -27.34
C ALA A 163 10.34 -5.28 -26.29
N ARG A 164 10.50 -3.98 -26.56
CA ARG A 164 11.13 -3.02 -25.61
C ARG A 164 10.31 -2.86 -24.32
N SER A 165 8.99 -2.85 -24.41
CA SER A 165 8.13 -2.79 -23.24
C SER A 165 8.30 -4.03 -22.36
N ASN A 166 8.33 -5.21 -22.96
CA ASN A 166 8.54 -6.46 -22.24
C ASN A 166 9.93 -6.51 -21.57
N LEU A 167 10.95 -6.04 -22.26
CA LEU A 167 12.29 -5.89 -21.67
C LEU A 167 12.27 -4.90 -20.48
N GLY A 168 11.54 -3.80 -20.60
CA GLY A 168 11.35 -2.84 -19.51
C GLY A 168 10.67 -3.45 -18.29
N TYR A 169 9.77 -4.39 -18.48
CA TYR A 169 9.08 -5.09 -17.39
C TYR A 169 9.97 -6.10 -16.64
N CYS A 170 11.12 -6.49 -17.19
CA CYS A 170 12.10 -7.30 -16.47
C CYS A 170 12.69 -6.56 -15.25
N THR A 171 12.55 -5.24 -15.18
CA THR A 171 13.00 -4.42 -14.06
C THR A 171 11.80 -3.85 -13.33
N VAL A 172 11.50 -4.40 -12.15
CA VAL A 172 10.41 -3.93 -11.30
C VAL A 172 10.88 -2.75 -10.47
N ARG A 173 10.17 -1.63 -10.55
CA ARG A 173 10.52 -0.38 -9.87
C ARG A 173 9.43 0.09 -8.93
N ALA A 174 9.83 0.82 -7.87
CA ALA A 174 8.90 1.45 -6.94
C ALA A 174 8.07 2.55 -7.63
N PRO A 175 6.73 2.50 -7.58
CA PRO A 175 5.86 3.51 -8.20
C PRO A 175 5.82 4.83 -7.42
N PHE A 176 6.10 4.80 -6.13
CA PHE A 176 6.17 5.94 -5.23
C PHE A 176 7.19 5.68 -4.11
N LYS A 177 7.54 6.71 -3.37
CA LYS A 177 8.40 6.59 -2.19
C LYS A 177 7.63 5.95 -1.04
N GLY A 178 8.20 4.90 -0.42
CA GLY A 178 7.54 4.17 0.67
C GLY A 178 8.40 3.08 1.26
N TYR A 179 7.84 2.40 2.24
CA TYR A 179 8.45 1.21 2.83
C TYR A 179 8.07 -0.02 2.03
N VAL A 180 9.03 -0.88 1.78
CA VAL A 180 8.82 -2.15 1.07
C VAL A 180 8.70 -3.27 2.09
N ASN A 181 7.67 -4.08 1.95
CA ASN A 181 7.45 -5.24 2.79
C ASN A 181 8.24 -6.46 2.28
N ALA A 182 8.19 -7.55 3.06
CA ALA A 182 8.81 -8.81 2.65
C ALA A 182 8.25 -9.32 1.31
N SER A 183 9.14 -9.78 0.44
CA SER A 183 8.77 -10.46 -0.79
C SER A 183 8.30 -11.89 -0.51
N SER A 184 7.29 -12.32 -1.28
CA SER A 184 6.85 -13.72 -1.29
C SER A 184 7.78 -14.63 -2.09
N TYR A 185 8.70 -14.07 -2.89
CA TYR A 185 9.61 -14.80 -3.76
C TYR A 185 11.07 -14.53 -3.40
N SER A 186 11.89 -15.57 -3.47
CA SER A 186 13.33 -15.48 -3.28
C SER A 186 14.05 -15.47 -4.62
N VAL A 187 15.28 -14.93 -4.64
CA VAL A 187 16.16 -14.99 -5.81
C VAL A 187 16.30 -16.43 -6.28
N GLY A 188 16.14 -16.66 -7.57
CA GLY A 188 16.11 -17.99 -8.19
C GLY A 188 14.72 -18.58 -8.39
N ASN A 189 13.67 -18.01 -7.81
CA ASN A 189 12.30 -18.46 -8.06
C ASN A 189 11.85 -18.05 -9.45
N TYR A 190 11.03 -18.90 -10.07
CA TYR A 190 10.37 -18.58 -11.33
C TYR A 190 9.10 -17.77 -11.07
N LEU A 191 8.97 -16.65 -11.78
CA LEU A 191 7.81 -15.77 -11.74
C LEU A 191 6.96 -16.03 -13.00
N ALA A 192 5.67 -16.30 -12.80
CA ALA A 192 4.71 -16.35 -13.88
C ALA A 192 4.12 -14.94 -14.05
N GLY A 193 4.32 -14.33 -15.21
CA GLY A 193 4.03 -12.92 -15.49
C GLY A 193 2.56 -12.49 -15.48
N GLU A 194 1.64 -13.36 -15.13
CA GLU A 194 0.21 -13.04 -15.07
C GLU A 194 -0.25 -12.74 -13.65
N GLY A 195 0.36 -11.69 -13.03
CA GLY A 195 -0.15 -11.17 -11.77
C GLY A 195 0.36 -11.88 -10.51
N SER A 196 1.46 -12.62 -10.59
CA SER A 196 2.13 -13.11 -9.39
C SER A 196 2.66 -11.93 -8.57
N PRO A 197 2.16 -11.66 -7.35
CA PRO A 197 2.70 -10.61 -6.50
C PRO A 197 4.15 -10.96 -6.12
N VAL A 198 5.06 -10.04 -6.29
CA VAL A 198 6.50 -10.17 -5.98
C VAL A 198 6.87 -9.54 -4.66
#